data_27bf596657883ab54223624c689f60d4
#
_entry.id   27bf596657883ab54223624c689f60d4
#
_cell.length_a   1.000
_cell.length_b   1.000
_cell.length_c   1.000
_cell.angle_alpha   90.00
_cell.angle_beta   90.00
_cell.angle_gamma   90.00
#
_symmetry.space_group_name_H-M   'P 1'
#
loop_
_entity.id
_entity.type
_entity.pdbx_description
1 polymer ?
#
loop_
_entity_poly.entity_id
_entity_poly.type
_entity_poly.pdbx_seq_one_letter_code
_entity_poly.pdbx_strand_id
1 'polypeptide(L)'
;STNRMLRLINQLLEFRKMQNNKLGLSLEETDVMAFLYEIFLSFGDVAEQKKIDFQFKPSIPSYKMFIDKGNIDKVTYNLLSNAFKYTPSGGRIILSATIDNTQKHLQIQVSDTGVGIPKEKRGELFKRFMQSNFSRNSIGVGLHLSQELVLVHKGRIEYSENEGGGSIFTIYLPADKAVYEEKDFLI
;
A
#
# COMPACT_ATOMS: atom_id res chain seq x y z
N SER A 1 -8.93 -18.88 2.24
CA SER A 1 -9.61 -18.47 3.45
C SER A 1 -10.71 -17.45 3.16
N THR A 2 -11.65 -17.35 4.04
CA THR A 2 -12.80 -16.44 3.91
C THR A 2 -12.34 -14.98 3.80
N ASN A 3 -11.37 -14.57 4.58
CA ASN A 3 -10.85 -13.20 4.56
C ASN A 3 -10.19 -12.85 3.24
N ARG A 4 -9.45 -13.80 2.67
CA ARG A 4 -8.81 -13.61 1.37
C ARG A 4 -9.85 -13.43 0.27
N MET A 5 -10.91 -14.26 0.30
CA MET A 5 -11.99 -14.16 -0.68
C MET A 5 -12.73 -12.83 -0.57
N LEU A 6 -13.03 -12.39 0.65
CA LEU A 6 -13.67 -11.09 0.88
C LEU A 6 -12.81 -9.94 0.34
N ARG A 7 -11.51 -9.99 0.53
CA ARG A 7 -10.61 -8.96 0.01
C ARG A 7 -10.60 -8.96 -1.51
N LEU A 8 -10.61 -10.13 -2.16
CA LEU A 8 -10.68 -10.21 -3.62
C LEU A 8 -11.98 -9.62 -4.15
N ILE A 9 -13.10 -9.95 -3.52
CA ILE A 9 -14.41 -9.40 -3.90
C ILE A 9 -14.40 -7.88 -3.74
N ASN A 10 -13.88 -7.38 -2.63
CA ASN A 10 -13.80 -5.95 -2.37
C ASN A 10 -12.90 -5.24 -3.39
N GLN A 11 -11.79 -5.86 -3.80
CA GLN A 11 -10.94 -5.33 -4.86
C GLN A 11 -11.69 -5.20 -6.18
N LEU A 12 -12.48 -6.21 -6.53
CA LEU A 12 -13.27 -6.17 -7.76
C LEU A 12 -14.33 -5.08 -7.72
N LEU A 13 -14.98 -4.90 -6.57
CA LEU A 13 -15.96 -3.83 -6.39
C LEU A 13 -15.32 -2.46 -6.50
N GLU A 14 -14.14 -2.25 -5.90
CA GLU A 14 -13.41 -1.00 -5.99
C GLU A 14 -12.95 -0.74 -7.43
N PHE A 15 -12.49 -1.77 -8.12
CA PHE A 15 -12.12 -1.66 -9.52
C PHE A 15 -13.29 -1.19 -10.38
N ARG A 16 -14.50 -1.73 -10.12
CA ARG A 16 -15.70 -1.33 -10.81
C ARG A 16 -16.06 0.14 -10.54
N LYS A 17 -15.93 0.58 -9.28
CA LYS A 17 -16.14 1.99 -8.92
C LYS A 17 -15.15 2.89 -9.64
N MET A 18 -13.90 2.48 -9.74
CA MET A 18 -12.86 3.21 -10.45
C MET A 18 -13.23 3.38 -11.91
N GLN A 19 -13.68 2.32 -12.57
CA GLN A 19 -14.12 2.38 -13.96
C GLN A 19 -15.27 3.36 -14.16
N ASN A 20 -16.10 3.54 -13.15
CA ASN A 20 -17.26 4.43 -13.18
C ASN A 20 -16.98 5.80 -12.57
N ASN A 21 -15.71 6.13 -12.28
CA ASN A 21 -15.29 7.38 -11.64
C ASN A 21 -16.01 7.66 -10.33
N LYS A 22 -16.26 6.62 -9.54
CA LYS A 22 -16.98 6.70 -8.26
C LYS A 22 -16.09 6.53 -7.04
N LEU A 23 -14.77 6.57 -7.21
CA LEU A 23 -13.87 6.56 -6.07
C LEU A 23 -13.94 7.90 -5.35
N GLY A 24 -14.13 7.85 -4.05
CA GLY A 24 -14.21 9.05 -3.23
C GLY A 24 -13.35 8.91 -1.99
N LEU A 25 -13.36 9.95 -1.17
CA LEU A 25 -12.64 10.01 0.10
C LEU A 25 -13.62 10.13 1.25
N SER A 26 -13.29 9.47 2.35
CA SER A 26 -13.94 9.64 3.64
C SER A 26 -12.83 9.78 4.67
N LEU A 27 -12.35 11.00 4.85
CA LEU A 27 -11.20 11.29 5.72
C LEU A 27 -11.63 11.35 7.17
N GLU A 28 -10.84 10.72 8.05
CA GLU A 28 -11.01 10.84 9.49
C GLU A 28 -9.66 10.97 10.17
N GLU A 29 -9.64 11.69 11.31
CA GLU A 29 -8.41 11.85 12.07
C GLU A 29 -7.96 10.52 12.62
N THR A 30 -6.71 10.17 12.36
CA THR A 30 -6.17 8.85 12.64
C THR A 30 -4.74 8.96 13.12
N ASP A 31 -4.39 8.22 14.17
CA ASP A 31 -2.98 8.00 14.51
C ASP A 31 -2.44 7.00 13.48
N VAL A 32 -1.71 7.50 12.50
CA VAL A 32 -1.27 6.69 11.37
C VAL A 32 -0.26 5.63 11.77
N MET A 33 0.52 5.88 12.80
CA MET A 33 1.50 4.88 13.27
C MET A 33 0.80 3.70 13.91
N ALA A 34 -0.21 3.94 14.75
CA ALA A 34 -1.02 2.88 15.34
C ALA A 34 -1.81 2.12 14.26
N PHE A 35 -2.36 2.85 13.30
CA PHE A 35 -3.12 2.27 12.18
C PHE A 35 -2.26 1.30 11.37
N LEU A 36 -1.05 1.73 11.01
CA LEU A 36 -0.13 0.89 10.22
C LEU A 36 0.40 -0.29 11.04
N TYR A 37 0.59 -0.09 12.33
CA TYR A 37 1.02 -1.18 13.21
C TYR A 37 -0.02 -2.31 13.24
N GLU A 38 -1.32 -1.98 13.29
CA GLU A 38 -2.37 -2.99 13.24
C GLU A 38 -2.33 -3.80 11.94
N ILE A 39 -2.07 -3.13 10.81
CA ILE A 39 -1.91 -3.83 9.54
C ILE A 39 -0.68 -4.74 9.58
N PHE A 40 0.43 -4.23 10.13
CA PHE A 40 1.65 -5.01 10.32
C PHE A 40 1.36 -6.29 11.12
N LEU A 41 0.65 -6.16 12.24
CA LEU A 41 0.32 -7.31 13.08
C LEU A 41 -0.50 -8.35 12.32
N SER A 42 -1.36 -7.94 11.41
CA SER A 42 -2.22 -8.86 10.66
C SER A 42 -1.43 -9.80 9.74
N PHE A 43 -0.18 -9.50 9.44
CA PHE A 43 0.70 -10.34 8.63
C PHE A 43 1.67 -11.18 9.46
N GLY A 44 1.55 -11.15 10.78
CA GLY A 44 2.48 -11.88 11.66
C GLY A 44 2.52 -13.38 11.41
N ASP A 45 1.35 -13.99 11.22
CA ASP A 45 1.27 -15.44 10.99
C ASP A 45 1.92 -15.85 9.68
N VAL A 46 1.66 -15.11 8.60
CA VAL A 46 2.27 -15.44 7.31
C VAL A 46 3.78 -15.21 7.35
N ALA A 47 4.24 -14.21 8.06
CA ALA A 47 5.68 -13.96 8.24
C ALA A 47 6.34 -15.14 8.95
N GLU A 48 5.71 -15.63 10.01
CA GLU A 48 6.23 -16.77 10.75
C GLU A 48 6.24 -18.04 9.89
N GLN A 49 5.15 -18.32 9.20
CA GLN A 49 5.04 -19.50 8.33
C GLN A 49 6.05 -19.50 7.20
N LYS A 50 6.29 -18.35 6.59
CA LYS A 50 7.26 -18.22 5.50
C LYS A 50 8.67 -17.97 5.97
N LYS A 51 8.90 -17.84 7.27
CA LYS A 51 10.21 -17.58 7.87
C LYS A 51 10.83 -16.30 7.31
N ILE A 52 10.02 -15.23 7.25
CA ILE A 52 10.46 -13.93 6.81
C ILE A 52 10.70 -13.03 8.00
N ASP A 53 11.83 -12.33 7.97
CA ASP A 53 12.15 -11.30 8.95
C ASP A 53 11.30 -10.08 8.64
N PHE A 54 10.20 -9.91 9.38
CA PHE A 54 9.22 -8.88 9.13
C PHE A 54 9.30 -7.81 10.22
N GLN A 55 9.53 -6.57 9.83
CA GLN A 55 9.77 -5.48 10.77
C GLN A 55 8.87 -4.29 10.49
N PHE A 56 8.50 -3.56 11.54
CA PHE A 56 7.78 -2.30 11.46
C PHE A 56 8.67 -1.18 12.01
N LYS A 57 8.87 -0.12 11.22
CA LYS A 57 9.77 0.97 11.58
C LYS A 57 9.09 2.33 11.42
N PRO A 58 8.39 2.82 12.46
CA PRO A 58 7.86 4.18 12.44
C PRO A 58 8.96 5.17 12.82
N SER A 59 8.95 6.35 12.19
CA SER A 59 9.95 7.38 12.51
C SER A 59 9.67 8.07 13.84
N ILE A 60 8.43 8.07 14.27
CA ILE A 60 8.00 8.58 15.59
C ILE A 60 6.91 7.65 16.13
N PRO A 61 6.69 7.63 17.44
CA PRO A 61 5.74 6.67 18.03
C PRO A 61 4.28 6.91 17.65
N SER A 62 3.90 8.15 17.38
CA SER A 62 2.51 8.52 17.14
C SER A 62 2.44 9.77 16.29
N TYR A 63 1.48 9.81 15.35
CA TYR A 63 1.23 11.00 14.56
C TYR A 63 -0.21 10.99 14.06
N LYS A 64 -0.96 12.04 14.38
CA LYS A 64 -2.35 12.16 13.95
C LYS A 64 -2.46 12.99 12.69
N MET A 65 -3.16 12.47 11.70
CA MET A 65 -3.48 13.19 10.47
C MET A 65 -4.78 12.61 9.90
N PHE A 66 -5.32 13.29 8.92
CA PHE A 66 -6.55 12.83 8.26
C PHE A 66 -6.22 11.89 7.11
N ILE A 67 -6.76 10.69 7.17
CA ILE A 67 -6.65 9.71 6.09
C ILE A 67 -7.99 9.01 5.87
N ASP A 68 -8.17 8.45 4.68
CA ASP A 68 -9.24 7.51 4.42
C ASP A 68 -8.72 6.12 4.80
N LYS A 69 -9.11 5.65 5.98
CA LYS A 69 -8.61 4.38 6.52
C LYS A 69 -8.88 3.21 5.59
N GLY A 70 -10.08 3.15 5.01
CA GLY A 70 -10.44 2.05 4.11
C GLY A 70 -9.54 1.98 2.90
N ASN A 71 -9.27 3.13 2.28
CA ASN A 71 -8.41 3.19 1.10
C ASN A 71 -6.97 2.85 1.43
N ILE A 72 -6.44 3.41 2.50
CA ILE A 72 -5.04 3.18 2.87
C ILE A 72 -4.82 1.75 3.38
N ASP A 73 -5.82 1.16 4.05
CA ASP A 73 -5.78 -0.26 4.40
C ASP A 73 -5.61 -1.13 3.14
N LYS A 74 -6.43 -0.87 2.12
CA LYS A 74 -6.38 -1.64 0.87
C LYS A 74 -5.03 -1.51 0.18
N VAL A 75 -4.51 -0.29 0.08
CA VAL A 75 -3.22 -0.05 -0.57
C VAL A 75 -2.10 -0.74 0.19
N THR A 76 -2.03 -0.54 1.49
CA THR A 76 -0.97 -1.12 2.33
C THR A 76 -1.03 -2.65 2.31
N TYR A 77 -2.24 -3.20 2.40
CA TYR A 77 -2.43 -4.65 2.33
C TYR A 77 -1.95 -5.21 0.99
N ASN A 78 -2.28 -4.54 -0.11
CA ASN A 78 -1.85 -4.98 -1.43
C ASN A 78 -0.33 -5.00 -1.56
N LEU A 79 0.34 -3.95 -1.07
CA LEU A 79 1.79 -3.87 -1.14
C LEU A 79 2.44 -4.95 -0.27
N LEU A 80 1.92 -5.18 0.93
CA LEU A 80 2.44 -6.23 1.81
C LEU A 80 2.18 -7.61 1.25
N SER A 81 0.98 -7.86 0.72
CA SER A 81 0.66 -9.13 0.07
C SER A 81 1.63 -9.45 -1.05
N ASN A 82 1.92 -8.47 -1.89
CA ASN A 82 2.88 -8.65 -2.97
C ASN A 82 4.27 -8.93 -2.43
N ALA A 83 4.70 -8.21 -1.40
CA ALA A 83 6.00 -8.42 -0.78
C ALA A 83 6.14 -9.86 -0.28
N PHE A 84 5.13 -10.37 0.44
CA PHE A 84 5.16 -11.74 0.93
C PHE A 84 5.09 -12.77 -0.20
N LYS A 85 4.36 -12.47 -1.25
CA LYS A 85 4.23 -13.38 -2.39
C LYS A 85 5.56 -13.56 -3.12
N TYR A 86 6.34 -12.51 -3.26
CA TYR A 86 7.54 -12.50 -4.08
C TYR A 86 8.85 -12.57 -3.30
N THR A 87 8.79 -12.66 -1.98
CA THR A 87 9.97 -12.81 -1.13
C THR A 87 10.08 -14.26 -0.69
N PRO A 88 11.17 -14.96 -1.04
CA PRO A 88 11.39 -16.35 -0.60
C PRO A 88 11.58 -16.44 0.92
N SER A 89 11.39 -17.63 1.47
CA SER A 89 11.69 -17.93 2.86
C SER A 89 13.12 -17.51 3.22
N GLY A 90 13.28 -16.91 4.38
CA GLY A 90 14.57 -16.40 4.83
C GLY A 90 14.82 -14.95 4.44
N GLY A 91 13.94 -14.35 3.63
CA GLY A 91 14.07 -12.94 3.25
C GLY A 91 13.60 -11.98 4.33
N ARG A 92 13.55 -10.70 3.95
CA ARG A 92 13.18 -9.62 4.87
C ARG A 92 12.16 -8.71 4.22
N ILE A 93 11.16 -8.30 5.00
CA ILE A 93 10.18 -7.29 4.59
C ILE A 93 10.09 -6.24 5.70
N ILE A 94 10.13 -4.97 5.32
CA ILE A 94 10.05 -3.87 6.27
C ILE A 94 8.90 -2.96 5.86
N LEU A 95 7.97 -2.73 6.79
CA LEU A 95 6.97 -1.68 6.67
C LEU A 95 7.46 -0.50 7.49
N SER A 96 7.72 0.63 6.83
CA SER A 96 8.18 1.83 7.52
C SER A 96 7.23 2.98 7.26
N ALA A 97 7.19 3.91 8.21
CA ALA A 97 6.36 5.10 8.12
C ALA A 97 7.17 6.28 8.64
N THR A 98 7.34 7.28 7.78
CA THR A 98 8.18 8.44 8.07
C THR A 98 7.38 9.71 7.85
N ILE A 99 7.44 10.62 8.82
CA ILE A 99 6.86 11.96 8.67
C ILE A 99 7.97 12.90 8.21
N ASP A 100 7.75 13.48 7.05
CA ASP A 100 8.63 14.52 6.51
C ASP A 100 8.01 15.87 6.80
N ASN A 101 8.50 16.53 7.86
CA ASN A 101 7.98 17.83 8.27
C ASN A 101 8.27 18.94 7.27
N THR A 102 9.35 18.80 6.49
CA THR A 102 9.73 19.80 5.50
C THR A 102 8.74 19.83 4.33
N GLN A 103 8.33 18.64 3.88
CA GLN A 103 7.40 18.50 2.75
C GLN A 103 5.96 18.25 3.18
N LYS A 104 5.73 18.10 4.49
CA LYS A 104 4.41 17.83 5.07
C LYS A 104 3.76 16.59 4.47
N HIS A 105 4.53 15.52 4.37
CA HIS A 105 4.08 14.24 3.85
C HIS A 105 4.30 13.12 4.84
N LEU A 106 3.38 12.15 4.81
CA LEU A 106 3.62 10.83 5.37
C LEU A 106 4.15 9.95 4.25
N GLN A 107 5.26 9.27 4.49
CA GLN A 107 5.81 8.28 3.57
C GLN A 107 5.59 6.90 4.17
N ILE A 108 4.82 6.06 3.47
CA ILE A 108 4.64 4.66 3.85
C ILE A 108 5.44 3.82 2.86
N GLN A 109 6.34 3.00 3.37
CA GLN A 109 7.26 2.26 2.52
C GLN A 109 7.20 0.78 2.86
N VAL A 110 7.07 -0.04 1.82
CA VAL A 110 7.18 -1.50 1.93
C VAL A 110 8.41 -1.90 1.12
N SER A 111 9.44 -2.36 1.83
CA SER A 111 10.66 -2.86 1.18
C SER A 111 10.78 -4.36 1.38
N ASP A 112 11.24 -5.05 0.35
CA ASP A 112 11.45 -6.49 0.42
C ASP A 112 12.77 -6.87 -0.23
N THR A 113 13.26 -8.06 0.12
CA THR A 113 14.47 -8.63 -0.45
C THR A 113 14.14 -9.72 -1.46
N GLY A 114 12.99 -9.59 -2.12
CA GLY A 114 12.50 -10.59 -3.05
C GLY A 114 13.16 -10.53 -4.41
N VAL A 115 12.43 -11.00 -5.42
CA VAL A 115 12.96 -11.14 -6.77
C VAL A 115 13.07 -9.81 -7.53
N GLY A 116 12.43 -8.76 -7.03
CA GLY A 116 12.41 -7.47 -7.72
C GLY A 116 11.57 -7.50 -8.98
N ILE A 117 11.57 -6.38 -9.71
CA ILE A 117 10.81 -6.25 -10.95
C ILE A 117 11.79 -5.95 -12.07
N PRO A 118 11.75 -6.73 -13.18
CA PRO A 118 12.64 -6.49 -14.32
C PRO A 118 12.47 -5.07 -14.86
N LYS A 119 13.58 -4.47 -15.29
CA LYS A 119 13.58 -3.09 -15.78
C LYS A 119 12.58 -2.86 -16.90
N GLU A 120 12.45 -3.81 -17.81
CA GLU A 120 11.56 -3.71 -18.95
C GLU A 120 10.08 -3.70 -18.57
N LYS A 121 9.76 -4.11 -17.34
CA LYS A 121 8.37 -4.13 -16.85
C LYS A 121 8.01 -2.95 -15.96
N ARG A 122 8.99 -2.16 -15.54
CA ARG A 122 8.75 -1.07 -14.57
C ARG A 122 7.89 0.05 -15.13
N GLY A 123 8.03 0.35 -16.42
CA GLY A 123 7.23 1.39 -17.05
C GLY A 123 5.74 1.10 -17.10
N GLU A 124 5.35 -0.15 -16.95
CA GLU A 124 3.95 -0.56 -17.01
C GLU A 124 3.39 -0.99 -15.66
N LEU A 125 4.19 -0.84 -14.60
CA LEU A 125 3.93 -1.43 -13.29
C LEU A 125 2.56 -1.07 -12.71
N PHE A 126 2.12 0.15 -12.89
CA PHE A 126 0.85 0.64 -12.34
C PHE A 126 -0.25 0.75 -13.39
N LYS A 127 0.01 0.31 -14.60
CA LYS A 127 -0.98 0.38 -15.65
C LYS A 127 -2.02 -0.73 -15.48
N ARG A 128 -3.25 -0.39 -15.88
CA ARG A 128 -4.35 -1.34 -15.89
C ARG A 128 -4.05 -2.49 -16.84
N PHE A 129 -4.34 -3.72 -16.41
CA PHE A 129 -4.12 -4.94 -17.20
C PHE A 129 -2.67 -5.07 -17.68
N MET A 130 -1.76 -4.73 -16.79
CA MET A 130 -0.34 -4.73 -17.04
C MET A 130 0.19 -6.05 -17.59
N GLN A 131 -0.40 -7.16 -17.18
CA GLN A 131 0.13 -8.49 -17.41
C GLN A 131 -0.80 -9.39 -18.15
N SER A 132 -0.24 -10.20 -19.05
CA SER A 132 -0.93 -11.36 -19.60
C SER A 132 -1.22 -12.42 -18.53
N ASN A 133 -0.45 -12.44 -17.45
CA ASN A 133 -0.64 -13.36 -16.33
C ASN A 133 -1.44 -12.76 -15.18
N PHE A 134 -2.16 -11.71 -15.44
CA PHE A 134 -3.06 -11.05 -14.52
C PHE A 134 -4.01 -12.03 -13.81
N SER A 135 -4.58 -12.97 -14.57
CA SER A 135 -5.51 -13.95 -14.04
C SER A 135 -4.88 -14.89 -13.01
N ARG A 136 -3.56 -15.01 -13.02
CA ARG A 136 -2.86 -15.94 -12.13
C ARG A 136 -2.55 -15.35 -10.76
N ASN A 137 -2.26 -14.07 -10.70
CA ASN A 137 -1.76 -13.48 -9.46
C ASN A 137 -2.41 -12.15 -9.09
N SER A 138 -3.24 -11.58 -9.93
CA SER A 138 -3.97 -10.32 -9.70
C SER A 138 -3.10 -9.13 -9.33
N ILE A 139 -1.78 -9.21 -9.50
CA ILE A 139 -0.86 -8.12 -9.14
C ILE A 139 -1.16 -6.86 -9.96
N GLY A 140 -1.52 -7.02 -11.24
CA GLY A 140 -1.83 -5.89 -12.10
C GLY A 140 -3.03 -5.08 -11.60
N VAL A 141 -4.07 -5.77 -11.11
CA VAL A 141 -5.24 -5.10 -10.54
C VAL A 141 -4.87 -4.42 -9.23
N GLY A 142 -4.15 -5.14 -8.36
CA GLY A 142 -3.78 -4.60 -7.05
C GLY A 142 -2.96 -3.33 -7.15
N LEU A 143 -1.95 -3.31 -8.00
CA LEU A 143 -1.09 -2.13 -8.15
C LEU A 143 -1.79 -0.98 -8.85
N HIS A 144 -2.59 -1.26 -9.88
CA HIS A 144 -3.35 -0.21 -10.55
C HIS A 144 -4.38 0.41 -9.61
N LEU A 145 -5.13 -0.42 -8.90
CA LEU A 145 -6.11 0.07 -7.91
C LEU A 145 -5.42 0.87 -6.81
N SER A 146 -4.28 0.38 -6.32
CA SER A 146 -3.51 1.08 -5.29
C SER A 146 -3.11 2.47 -5.76
N GLN A 147 -2.63 2.61 -7.00
CA GLN A 147 -2.29 3.91 -7.56
C GLN A 147 -3.50 4.83 -7.62
N GLU A 148 -4.64 4.32 -8.09
CA GLU A 148 -5.85 5.13 -8.18
C GLU A 148 -6.34 5.60 -6.82
N LEU A 149 -6.30 4.73 -5.81
CA LEU A 149 -6.68 5.11 -4.44
C LEU A 149 -5.74 6.16 -3.86
N VAL A 150 -4.44 6.03 -4.12
CA VAL A 150 -3.45 7.01 -3.65
C VAL A 150 -3.63 8.35 -4.36
N LEU A 151 -3.94 8.33 -5.67
CA LEU A 151 -4.18 9.57 -6.43
C LEU A 151 -5.44 10.29 -5.93
N VAL A 152 -6.52 9.57 -5.62
CA VAL A 152 -7.73 10.16 -5.04
C VAL A 152 -7.38 10.82 -3.70
N HIS A 153 -6.44 10.24 -2.95
CA HIS A 153 -5.95 10.76 -1.68
C HIS A 153 -4.94 11.91 -1.86
N LYS A 154 -4.76 12.38 -3.09
CA LYS A 154 -3.84 13.47 -3.48
C LYS A 154 -2.38 13.15 -3.17
N GLY A 155 -2.06 11.87 -3.17
CA GLY A 155 -0.72 11.37 -2.97
C GLY A 155 -0.13 10.79 -4.25
N ARG A 156 0.97 10.09 -4.09
CA ARG A 156 1.61 9.36 -5.18
C ARG A 156 2.22 8.07 -4.66
N ILE A 157 2.40 7.12 -5.56
CA ILE A 157 3.06 5.85 -5.27
C ILE A 157 4.21 5.68 -6.25
N GLU A 158 5.35 5.22 -5.74
CA GLU A 158 6.57 5.05 -6.53
C GLU A 158 7.19 3.69 -6.25
N TYR A 159 7.86 3.17 -7.26
CA TYR A 159 8.67 1.95 -7.15
C TYR A 159 10.14 2.32 -7.26
N SER A 160 10.97 1.68 -6.45
CA SER A 160 12.41 1.71 -6.62
C SER A 160 13.00 0.34 -6.33
N GLU A 161 14.21 0.10 -6.83
CA GLU A 161 14.92 -1.13 -6.59
C GLU A 161 15.53 -1.10 -5.19
N ASN A 162 15.43 -2.21 -4.46
CA ASN A 162 16.03 -2.32 -3.15
C ASN A 162 17.53 -2.65 -3.30
N GLU A 163 18.32 -2.07 -2.43
CA GLU A 163 19.76 -2.34 -2.39
C GLU A 163 19.99 -3.82 -2.08
N GLY A 164 20.82 -4.47 -2.90
CA GLY A 164 21.06 -5.90 -2.74
C GLY A 164 20.01 -6.81 -3.35
N GLY A 165 18.99 -6.25 -3.96
CA GLY A 165 17.90 -6.98 -4.63
C GLY A 165 16.56 -6.82 -3.91
N GLY A 166 15.49 -6.90 -4.69
CA GLY A 166 14.14 -6.74 -4.18
C GLY A 166 13.50 -5.44 -4.62
N SER A 167 12.40 -5.12 -3.97
CA SER A 167 11.55 -3.98 -4.35
C SER A 167 11.32 -3.04 -3.18
N ILE A 168 11.13 -1.76 -3.49
CA ILE A 168 10.66 -0.76 -2.54
C ILE A 168 9.48 -0.04 -3.17
N PHE A 169 8.33 -0.09 -2.53
CA PHE A 169 7.16 0.69 -2.89
C PHE A 169 6.96 1.78 -1.85
N THR A 170 6.83 3.02 -2.29
CA THR A 170 6.66 4.16 -1.40
C THR A 170 5.38 4.89 -1.74
N ILE A 171 4.54 5.11 -0.73
CA ILE A 171 3.33 5.91 -0.81
C ILE A 171 3.62 7.23 -0.13
N TYR A 172 3.25 8.34 -0.79
CA TYR A 172 3.37 9.68 -0.23
C TYR A 172 1.96 10.23 -0.05
N LEU A 173 1.60 10.59 1.17
CA LEU A 173 0.28 11.17 1.47
C LEU A 173 0.44 12.55 2.09
N PRO A 174 -0.38 13.54 1.68
CA PRO A 174 -0.34 14.86 2.32
C PRO A 174 -0.71 14.75 3.80
N ALA A 175 0.08 15.40 4.66
CA ALA A 175 -0.22 15.47 6.09
C ALA A 175 -1.04 16.71 6.45
N ASP A 176 -1.07 17.72 5.57
CA ASP A 176 -1.83 18.94 5.80
C ASP A 176 -3.25 18.78 5.29
N LYS A 177 -4.22 18.83 6.20
CA LYS A 177 -5.62 18.69 5.86
C LYS A 177 -6.16 19.78 4.91
N ALA A 178 -5.43 20.89 4.79
CA ALA A 178 -5.86 22.00 3.93
C ALA A 178 -5.85 21.66 2.44
N VAL A 179 -5.18 20.57 2.03
CA VAL A 179 -5.18 20.14 0.63
C VAL A 179 -6.50 19.49 0.20
N TYR A 180 -7.35 19.14 1.18
CA TYR A 180 -8.61 18.44 0.90
C TYR A 180 -9.79 19.38 0.96
N GLU A 181 -10.88 18.98 0.29
CA GLU A 181 -12.14 19.72 0.31
C GLU A 181 -13.00 19.29 1.50
N GLU A 182 -13.90 20.18 1.93
CA GLU A 182 -14.79 19.90 3.05
C GLU A 182 -15.58 18.59 2.88
N LYS A 183 -16.04 18.32 1.66
CA LYS A 183 -16.80 17.11 1.34
C LYS A 183 -16.01 15.81 1.53
N ASP A 184 -14.68 15.89 1.57
CA ASP A 184 -13.82 14.72 1.70
C ASP A 184 -13.74 14.19 3.12
N PHE A 185 -14.17 14.97 4.10
CA PHE A 185 -14.09 14.59 5.50
C PHE A 185 -15.33 13.81 5.94
N LEU A 186 -15.08 12.75 6.71
CA LEU A 186 -16.14 11.97 7.31
C LEU A 186 -16.82 12.78 8.41
N ILE A 187 -18.15 12.85 8.36
CA ILE A 187 -18.94 13.59 9.33
C ILE A 187 -19.41 12.67 10.45
#